data_72f55dda412e283136e73998a1ac1333
#
_entry.id   72f55dda412e283136e73998a1ac1333
#
_cell.length_a   1.000
_cell.length_b   1.000
_cell.length_c   1.000
_cell.angle_alpha   90.00
_cell.angle_beta   90.00
_cell.angle_gamma   90.00
#
_symmetry.space_group_name_H-M   'P 1'
#
loop_
_entity.id
_entity.type
_entity.pdbx_description
1 polymer ?
#
loop_
_entity_poly.entity_id
_entity_poly.type
_entity_poly.pdbx_seq_one_letter_code
_entity_poly.pdbx_strand_id
1 'polypeptide(L)'
;MDGKIQTSLRPTNTPWNKGRITGQKRPLKPKDVWAIRIRLQLKHQVCDLALFNLAIDSKLRGCDLVRLQVEDVCAGGRVRDRATIIQKKTGRPVQFEITEQTRASIQAWLPKVTARDGKYLFPSRFRAQLHLSTRQYARIVHAWVESAGLDGSAYGTHSMRRTKAAQIYKKTGNLRAVQLLLGHTKLESTVRYLGIEVDDALSISEQVEL
;
A
#
# COMPACT_ATOMS: atom_id res chain seq x y z
N MET A 1 -50.73 34.31 -11.62
CA MET A 1 -50.33 32.99 -11.01
C MET A 1 -48.91 32.69 -11.43
N ASP A 2 -47.93 33.18 -10.65
CA ASP A 2 -46.52 33.03 -10.97
C ASP A 2 -45.97 31.80 -10.29
N GLY A 3 -45.73 30.74 -11.09
CA GLY A 3 -45.07 29.51 -10.64
C GLY A 3 -43.58 29.71 -10.55
N LYS A 4 -43.03 29.92 -9.34
CA LYS A 4 -41.60 29.90 -9.08
C LYS A 4 -41.08 28.49 -9.18
N ILE A 5 -40.30 28.21 -10.23
CA ILE A 5 -39.49 26.97 -10.34
C ILE A 5 -38.33 27.07 -9.36
N GLN A 6 -38.40 26.36 -8.26
CA GLN A 6 -37.26 26.15 -7.36
C GLN A 6 -36.27 25.17 -8.00
N THR A 7 -35.22 25.72 -8.59
CA THR A 7 -34.06 24.94 -9.02
C THR A 7 -33.28 24.48 -7.77
N SER A 8 -33.43 23.22 -7.42
CA SER A 8 -32.63 22.60 -6.34
C SER A 8 -31.16 22.52 -6.80
N LEU A 9 -30.33 23.41 -6.29
CA LEU A 9 -28.87 23.34 -6.43
C LEU A 9 -28.35 22.08 -5.78
N ARG A 10 -27.85 21.13 -6.58
CA ARG A 10 -27.13 19.97 -6.06
C ARG A 10 -25.92 20.47 -5.25
N PRO A 11 -25.68 19.96 -4.02
CA PRO A 11 -24.54 20.37 -3.25
C PRO A 11 -23.26 20.05 -4.04
N THR A 12 -22.47 21.06 -4.36
CA THR A 12 -21.17 20.92 -4.99
C THR A 12 -20.28 20.12 -4.03
N ASN A 13 -19.90 18.93 -4.45
CA ASN A 13 -19.06 18.02 -3.67
C ASN A 13 -17.62 18.57 -3.62
N THR A 14 -17.44 19.64 -2.84
CA THR A 14 -16.13 20.27 -2.65
C THR A 14 -15.23 19.27 -1.88
N PRO A 15 -14.07 18.86 -2.45
CA PRO A 15 -13.17 17.97 -1.75
C PRO A 15 -12.77 18.55 -0.38
N TRP A 16 -12.79 17.73 0.66
CA TRP A 16 -12.48 18.14 2.04
C TRP A 16 -11.10 18.81 2.20
N ASN A 17 -10.21 18.57 1.25
CA ASN A 17 -8.84 19.09 1.22
C ASN A 17 -8.63 20.21 0.18
N LYS A 18 -9.69 20.80 -0.38
CA LYS A 18 -9.58 21.92 -1.33
C LYS A 18 -8.82 23.08 -0.65
N GLY A 19 -7.71 23.50 -1.27
CA GLY A 19 -6.85 24.57 -0.76
C GLY A 19 -5.92 24.17 0.40
N ARG A 20 -5.88 22.88 0.82
CA ARG A 20 -4.93 22.38 1.82
C ARG A 20 -3.84 21.60 1.13
N ILE A 21 -2.59 21.99 1.34
CA ILE A 21 -1.42 21.16 1.01
C ILE A 21 -1.35 20.05 2.06
N THR A 22 -1.93 18.91 1.75
CA THR A 22 -1.74 17.72 2.59
C THR A 22 -0.37 17.16 2.28
N GLY A 23 0.56 17.28 3.23
CA GLY A 23 1.92 16.73 3.11
C GLY A 23 1.90 15.23 2.77
N GLN A 24 2.98 14.76 2.21
CA GLN A 24 3.11 13.34 1.85
C GLN A 24 3.06 12.48 3.10
N LYS A 25 2.28 11.38 3.08
CA LYS A 25 2.23 10.42 4.18
C LYS A 25 3.61 9.78 4.38
N ARG A 26 4.09 9.75 5.62
CA ARG A 26 5.42 9.24 5.98
C ARG A 26 5.53 7.73 5.75
N PRO A 27 6.73 7.20 5.37
CA PRO A 27 6.99 5.77 5.43
C PRO A 27 7.09 5.31 6.88
N LEU A 28 6.75 4.06 7.17
CA LEU A 28 6.99 3.44 8.47
C LEU A 28 8.50 3.22 8.66
N LYS A 29 8.97 3.40 9.90
CA LYS A 29 10.32 2.99 10.28
C LYS A 29 10.39 1.46 10.44
N PRO A 30 11.55 0.81 10.30
CA PRO A 30 11.68 -0.64 10.49
C PRO A 30 11.11 -1.14 11.82
N LYS A 31 11.35 -0.41 12.91
CA LYS A 31 10.81 -0.71 14.24
C LYS A 31 9.27 -0.71 14.27
N ASP A 32 8.64 0.21 13.53
CA ASP A 32 7.19 0.33 13.49
C ASP A 32 6.57 -0.83 12.69
N VAL A 33 7.21 -1.21 11.57
CA VAL A 33 6.82 -2.39 10.78
C VAL A 33 6.87 -3.64 11.64
N TRP A 34 7.97 -3.83 12.40
CA TRP A 34 8.13 -4.95 13.30
C TRP A 34 7.07 -4.96 14.41
N ALA A 35 6.83 -3.81 15.05
CA ALA A 35 5.85 -3.66 16.11
C ALA A 35 4.43 -3.99 15.65
N ILE A 36 4.02 -3.55 14.45
CA ILE A 36 2.71 -3.88 13.87
C ILE A 36 2.60 -5.38 13.61
N ARG A 37 3.62 -6.00 13.00
CA ARG A 37 3.66 -7.44 12.75
C ARG A 37 3.44 -8.27 13.99
N ILE A 38 4.20 -8.00 15.05
CA ILE A 38 4.09 -8.73 16.33
C ILE A 38 2.69 -8.58 16.91
N ARG A 39 2.10 -7.38 16.89
CA ARG A 39 0.73 -7.18 17.38
C ARG A 39 -0.29 -7.98 16.60
N LEU A 40 -0.16 -8.03 15.27
CA LEU A 40 -1.06 -8.82 14.42
C LEU A 40 -0.91 -10.33 14.66
N GLN A 41 0.33 -10.81 14.91
CA GLN A 41 0.62 -12.19 15.26
C GLN A 41 0.02 -12.55 16.62
N LEU A 42 0.27 -11.78 17.66
CA LEU A 42 -0.26 -12.00 19.03
C LEU A 42 -1.79 -11.99 19.07
N LYS A 43 -2.42 -11.17 18.22
CA LYS A 43 -3.89 -11.11 18.09
C LYS A 43 -4.46 -12.18 17.15
N HIS A 44 -3.64 -13.07 16.61
CA HIS A 44 -4.03 -14.08 15.61
C HIS A 44 -4.82 -13.52 14.41
N GLN A 45 -4.53 -12.27 14.02
CA GLN A 45 -5.17 -11.59 12.89
C GLN A 45 -4.54 -12.00 11.55
N VAL A 46 -4.74 -13.26 11.17
CA VAL A 46 -4.06 -13.90 10.02
C VAL A 46 -4.29 -13.14 8.71
N CYS A 47 -5.51 -12.68 8.44
CA CYS A 47 -5.84 -11.89 7.25
C CYS A 47 -5.07 -10.57 7.23
N ASP A 48 -5.11 -9.84 8.33
CA ASP A 48 -4.48 -8.54 8.46
C ASP A 48 -2.96 -8.65 8.39
N LEU A 49 -2.37 -9.72 8.95
CA LEU A 49 -0.93 -9.99 8.85
C LEU A 49 -0.51 -10.26 7.40
N ALA A 50 -1.27 -11.08 6.66
CA ALA A 50 -1.01 -11.34 5.25
C ALA A 50 -1.14 -10.05 4.41
N LEU A 51 -2.19 -9.27 4.64
CA LEU A 51 -2.43 -7.99 3.96
C LEU A 51 -1.33 -6.98 4.27
N PHE A 52 -0.92 -6.83 5.53
CA PHE A 52 0.14 -5.92 5.94
C PHE A 52 1.48 -6.29 5.31
N ASN A 53 1.91 -7.55 5.44
CA ASN A 53 3.17 -8.02 4.89
C ASN A 53 3.22 -7.83 3.36
N LEU A 54 2.16 -8.22 2.66
CA LEU A 54 2.09 -8.08 1.21
C LEU A 54 2.03 -6.60 0.78
N ALA A 55 1.37 -5.73 1.54
CA ALA A 55 1.35 -4.29 1.27
C ALA A 55 2.76 -3.67 1.31
N ILE A 56 3.59 -4.10 2.26
CA ILE A 56 4.98 -3.65 2.38
C ILE A 56 5.83 -4.21 1.24
N ASP A 57 5.78 -5.53 1.02
CA ASP A 57 6.63 -6.20 0.03
C ASP A 57 6.30 -5.80 -1.40
N SER A 58 5.04 -5.84 -1.77
CA SER A 58 4.62 -5.59 -3.16
C SER A 58 4.79 -4.15 -3.60
N LYS A 59 4.79 -3.23 -2.67
CA LYS A 59 4.83 -1.78 -2.98
C LYS A 59 3.70 -1.35 -3.93
N LEU A 60 2.60 -2.11 -3.99
CA LEU A 60 1.45 -1.84 -4.83
C LEU A 60 0.64 -0.64 -4.35
N ARG A 61 -0.08 -0.01 -5.26
CA ARG A 61 -1.12 0.94 -4.86
C ARG A 61 -2.24 0.21 -4.15
N GLY A 62 -2.90 0.87 -3.19
CA GLY A 62 -4.00 0.27 -2.45
C GLY A 62 -5.11 -0.30 -3.35
N CYS A 63 -5.41 0.36 -4.49
CA CYS A 63 -6.39 -0.13 -5.46
C CYS A 63 -5.96 -1.42 -6.17
N ASP A 64 -4.66 -1.64 -6.36
CA ASP A 64 -4.12 -2.85 -6.98
C ASP A 64 -4.03 -3.97 -5.94
N LEU A 65 -3.53 -3.65 -4.74
CA LEU A 65 -3.39 -4.60 -3.63
C LEU A 65 -4.72 -5.27 -3.24
N VAL A 66 -5.79 -4.49 -3.07
CA VAL A 66 -7.09 -5.02 -2.64
C VAL A 66 -7.80 -5.86 -3.71
N ARG A 67 -7.35 -5.79 -4.96
CA ARG A 67 -7.89 -6.52 -6.11
C ARG A 67 -7.09 -7.76 -6.47
N LEU A 68 -6.00 -8.04 -5.76
CA LEU A 68 -5.19 -9.23 -6.00
C LEU A 68 -6.07 -10.48 -5.93
N GLN A 69 -5.92 -11.34 -6.92
CA GLN A 69 -6.53 -12.65 -6.96
C GLN A 69 -5.57 -13.68 -6.37
N VAL A 70 -6.10 -14.80 -5.93
CA VAL A 70 -5.27 -15.89 -5.41
C VAL A 70 -4.28 -16.37 -6.48
N GLU A 71 -4.73 -16.47 -7.73
CA GLU A 71 -3.91 -16.89 -8.88
C GLU A 71 -2.76 -15.92 -9.21
N ASP A 72 -2.88 -14.63 -8.86
CA ASP A 72 -1.79 -13.67 -9.07
C ASP A 72 -0.56 -14.02 -8.23
N VAL A 73 -0.76 -14.56 -7.04
CA VAL A 73 0.29 -14.81 -6.05
C VAL A 73 0.54 -16.28 -5.76
N CYS A 74 -0.34 -17.18 -6.22
CA CYS A 74 -0.24 -18.62 -5.97
C CYS A 74 -0.24 -19.41 -7.28
N ALA A 75 0.42 -20.57 -7.25
CA ALA A 75 0.35 -21.61 -8.28
C ALA A 75 0.46 -22.97 -7.62
N GLY A 76 -0.38 -23.93 -8.05
CA GLY A 76 -0.35 -25.30 -7.51
C GLY A 76 -0.50 -25.35 -5.98
N GLY A 77 -1.30 -24.47 -5.37
CA GLY A 77 -1.51 -24.40 -3.93
C GLY A 77 -0.35 -23.79 -3.13
N ARG A 78 0.70 -23.30 -3.79
CA ARG A 78 1.87 -22.68 -3.16
C ARG A 78 1.98 -21.21 -3.52
N VAL A 79 2.41 -20.38 -2.57
CA VAL A 79 2.68 -18.97 -2.79
C VAL A 79 3.99 -18.82 -3.56
N ARG A 80 3.98 -17.98 -4.61
CA ARG A 80 5.14 -17.71 -5.48
C ARG A 80 6.15 -16.79 -4.77
N ASP A 81 7.41 -16.86 -5.20
CA ASP A 81 8.47 -15.92 -4.74
C ASP A 81 8.30 -14.53 -5.36
N ARG A 82 7.73 -14.48 -6.57
CA ARG A 82 7.47 -13.26 -7.32
C ARG A 82 6.11 -13.32 -8.00
N ALA A 83 5.50 -12.16 -8.11
CA ALA A 83 4.23 -12.00 -8.81
C ALA A 83 4.28 -10.80 -9.77
N THR A 84 3.48 -10.86 -10.83
CA THR A 84 3.34 -9.77 -11.80
C THR A 84 1.87 -9.45 -11.95
N ILE A 85 1.51 -8.17 -11.87
CA ILE A 85 0.15 -7.69 -12.10
C ILE A 85 0.12 -6.53 -13.07
N ILE A 86 -1.01 -6.31 -13.71
CA ILE A 86 -1.27 -5.09 -14.49
C ILE A 86 -1.87 -4.04 -13.55
N GLN A 87 -1.17 -2.93 -13.39
CA GLN A 87 -1.64 -1.83 -12.53
C GLN A 87 -2.88 -1.15 -13.11
N LYS A 88 -3.93 -1.01 -12.33
CA LYS A 88 -5.20 -0.39 -12.76
C LYS A 88 -5.02 1.04 -13.28
N LYS A 89 -4.17 1.84 -12.63
CA LYS A 89 -4.02 3.26 -12.97
C LYS A 89 -3.20 3.50 -14.24
N THR A 90 -2.23 2.63 -14.54
CA THR A 90 -1.25 2.85 -15.61
C THR A 90 -1.36 1.86 -16.77
N GLY A 91 -2.12 0.78 -16.59
CA GLY A 91 -2.20 -0.33 -17.56
C GLY A 91 -0.88 -1.09 -17.75
N ARG A 92 0.12 -0.86 -16.90
CA ARG A 92 1.47 -1.42 -17.06
C ARG A 92 1.71 -2.59 -16.11
N PRO A 93 2.49 -3.60 -16.54
CA PRO A 93 2.90 -4.67 -15.66
C PRO A 93 3.87 -4.15 -14.61
N VAL A 94 3.72 -4.63 -13.39
CA VAL A 94 4.67 -4.45 -12.29
C VAL A 94 4.94 -5.80 -11.66
N GLN A 95 6.21 -6.13 -11.54
CA GLN A 95 6.66 -7.32 -10.84
C GLN A 95 7.10 -6.93 -9.42
N PHE A 96 6.78 -7.79 -8.47
CA PHE A 96 7.19 -7.62 -7.07
C PHE A 96 7.59 -8.95 -6.45
N GLU A 97 8.48 -8.88 -5.48
CA GLU A 97 8.90 -10.02 -4.66
C GLU A 97 7.91 -10.26 -3.52
N ILE A 98 7.80 -11.50 -3.12
CA ILE A 98 7.05 -11.95 -1.94
C ILE A 98 8.08 -12.65 -1.03
N THR A 99 8.50 -11.96 0.03
CA THR A 99 9.49 -12.49 0.96
C THR A 99 8.98 -13.74 1.68
N GLU A 100 9.88 -14.53 2.25
CA GLU A 100 9.51 -15.75 2.97
C GLU A 100 8.48 -15.48 4.07
N GLN A 101 8.69 -14.44 4.87
CA GLN A 101 7.75 -14.04 5.91
C GLN A 101 6.36 -13.71 5.35
N THR A 102 6.31 -13.05 4.19
CA THR A 102 5.05 -12.72 3.51
C THR A 102 4.42 -13.97 2.93
N ARG A 103 5.21 -14.88 2.32
CA ARG A 103 4.71 -16.18 1.84
C ARG A 103 4.08 -16.99 2.96
N ALA A 104 4.77 -17.12 4.09
CA ALA A 104 4.25 -17.83 5.26
C ALA A 104 2.90 -17.24 5.75
N SER A 105 2.79 -15.91 5.81
CA SER A 105 1.55 -15.25 6.23
C SER A 105 0.40 -15.44 5.22
N ILE A 106 0.68 -15.41 3.92
CA ILE A 106 -0.32 -15.69 2.88
C ILE A 106 -0.71 -17.17 2.92
N GLN A 107 0.25 -18.08 3.04
CA GLN A 107 -0.02 -19.52 3.12
C GLN A 107 -0.93 -19.88 4.30
N ALA A 108 -0.73 -19.24 5.47
CA ALA A 108 -1.62 -19.38 6.62
C ALA A 108 -3.02 -18.79 6.41
N TRP A 109 -3.17 -17.80 5.52
CA TRP A 109 -4.44 -17.18 5.19
C TRP A 109 -5.24 -17.92 4.12
N LEU A 110 -4.58 -18.59 3.16
CA LEU A 110 -5.19 -19.25 2.00
C LEU A 110 -6.34 -20.20 2.34
N PRO A 111 -6.25 -21.09 3.34
CA PRO A 111 -7.35 -22.01 3.64
C PRO A 111 -8.66 -21.30 3.98
N LYS A 112 -8.57 -20.11 4.60
CA LYS A 112 -9.75 -19.30 4.94
C LYS A 112 -10.33 -18.57 3.74
N VAL A 113 -9.53 -18.32 2.70
CA VAL A 113 -9.97 -17.69 1.45
C VAL A 113 -10.63 -18.74 0.54
N THR A 114 -9.97 -19.88 0.34
CA THR A 114 -10.44 -20.94 -0.56
C THR A 114 -11.76 -21.54 -0.07
N ALA A 115 -11.96 -21.65 1.24
CA ALA A 115 -13.25 -22.08 1.82
C ALA A 115 -14.42 -21.14 1.50
N ARG A 116 -14.19 -19.98 0.91
CA ARG A 116 -15.20 -18.95 0.58
C ARG A 116 -15.34 -18.67 -0.92
N ASP A 117 -15.06 -19.61 -1.79
CA ASP A 117 -14.97 -19.40 -3.25
C ASP A 117 -13.95 -18.31 -3.65
N GLY A 118 -12.83 -18.30 -2.97
CA GLY A 118 -11.88 -17.21 -2.91
C GLY A 118 -11.14 -16.87 -4.20
N LYS A 119 -11.82 -16.24 -5.14
CA LYS A 119 -11.16 -15.63 -6.30
C LYS A 119 -10.18 -14.53 -5.86
N TYR A 120 -10.59 -13.65 -4.95
CA TYR A 120 -9.78 -12.54 -4.45
C TYR A 120 -9.02 -12.93 -3.18
N LEU A 121 -7.74 -12.54 -3.11
CA LEU A 121 -6.90 -12.82 -1.95
C LEU A 121 -7.43 -12.16 -0.66
N PHE A 122 -8.03 -10.97 -0.81
CA PHE A 122 -8.65 -10.23 0.29
C PHE A 122 -10.13 -9.97 -0.01
N PRO A 123 -11.01 -10.95 0.21
CA PRO A 123 -12.43 -10.82 -0.07
C PRO A 123 -13.08 -9.79 0.86
N SER A 124 -14.16 -9.18 0.37
CA SER A 124 -15.01 -8.33 1.19
C SER A 124 -15.77 -9.15 2.25
N ARG A 125 -16.01 -8.52 3.41
CA ARG A 125 -16.94 -9.09 4.41
C ARG A 125 -18.40 -8.91 3.99
N PHE A 126 -18.67 -7.98 3.09
CA PHE A 126 -20.01 -7.70 2.59
C PHE A 126 -20.25 -8.46 1.28
N ARG A 127 -21.33 -9.23 1.19
CA ARG A 127 -21.70 -10.03 0.00
C ARG A 127 -21.84 -9.21 -1.28
N ALA A 128 -22.19 -7.92 -1.15
CA ALA A 128 -22.36 -7.01 -2.30
C ALA A 128 -21.02 -6.59 -2.97
N GLN A 129 -19.87 -6.91 -2.36
CA GLN A 129 -18.56 -6.55 -2.90
C GLN A 129 -17.68 -7.79 -2.97
N LEU A 130 -17.04 -7.99 -4.13
CA LEU A 130 -16.19 -9.15 -4.36
C LEU A 130 -14.89 -9.13 -3.55
N HIS A 131 -14.28 -7.97 -3.40
CA HIS A 131 -13.00 -7.78 -2.71
C HIS A 131 -13.05 -6.61 -1.72
N LEU A 132 -12.04 -6.54 -0.86
CA LEU A 132 -11.85 -5.45 0.08
C LEU A 132 -11.84 -4.09 -0.65
N SER A 133 -12.63 -3.12 -0.19
CA SER A 133 -12.61 -1.78 -0.76
C SER A 133 -11.38 -0.99 -0.32
N THR A 134 -10.93 -0.04 -1.17
CA THR A 134 -9.81 0.85 -0.82
C THR A 134 -10.11 1.69 0.42
N ARG A 135 -11.38 2.06 0.63
CA ARG A 135 -11.84 2.79 1.82
C ARG A 135 -11.70 1.93 3.08
N GLN A 136 -12.10 0.66 3.00
CA GLN A 136 -11.95 -0.26 4.13
C GLN A 136 -10.48 -0.56 4.41
N TYR A 137 -9.67 -0.74 3.36
CA TYR A 137 -8.22 -0.89 3.52
C TYR A 137 -7.59 0.32 4.22
N ALA A 138 -7.99 1.54 3.87
CA ALA A 138 -7.51 2.74 4.55
C ALA A 138 -7.84 2.73 6.06
N ARG A 139 -9.06 2.31 6.44
CA ARG A 139 -9.45 2.17 7.86
C ARG A 139 -8.61 1.12 8.59
N ILE A 140 -8.34 -0.01 7.94
CA ILE A 140 -7.48 -1.07 8.49
C ILE A 140 -6.07 -0.55 8.72
N VAL A 141 -5.50 0.17 7.75
CA VAL A 141 -4.16 0.79 7.89
C VAL A 141 -4.11 1.77 9.06
N HIS A 142 -5.13 2.62 9.22
CA HIS A 142 -5.21 3.52 10.38
C HIS A 142 -5.25 2.76 11.69
N ALA A 143 -6.05 1.72 11.81
CA ALA A 143 -6.12 0.90 13.01
C ALA A 143 -4.77 0.21 13.33
N TRP A 144 -4.02 -0.25 12.33
CA TRP A 144 -2.68 -0.79 12.55
C TRP A 144 -1.70 0.25 13.09
N VAL A 145 -1.71 1.43 12.50
CA VAL A 145 -0.83 2.55 12.88
C VAL A 145 -1.13 3.01 14.30
N GLU A 146 -2.39 3.23 14.62
CA GLU A 146 -2.85 3.62 15.96
C GLU A 146 -2.53 2.54 17.00
N SER A 147 -2.70 1.27 16.66
CA SER A 147 -2.33 0.16 17.55
C SER A 147 -0.85 0.14 17.90
N ALA A 148 0.00 0.69 17.06
CA ALA A 148 1.43 0.83 17.30
C ALA A 148 1.81 2.13 18.05
N GLY A 149 0.83 2.94 18.47
CA GLY A 149 1.05 4.20 19.15
C GLY A 149 1.53 5.33 18.22
N LEU A 150 1.28 5.21 16.92
CA LEU A 150 1.66 6.21 15.92
C LEU A 150 0.49 7.15 15.62
N ASP A 151 0.80 8.39 15.25
CA ASP A 151 -0.22 9.35 14.80
C ASP A 151 -0.84 8.92 13.46
N GLY A 152 -2.10 8.49 13.48
CA GLY A 152 -2.86 8.08 12.30
C GLY A 152 -2.92 9.15 11.21
N SER A 153 -2.84 10.45 11.57
CA SER A 153 -2.88 11.55 10.61
C SER A 153 -1.65 11.60 9.70
N ALA A 154 -0.49 11.13 10.19
CA ALA A 154 0.79 11.15 9.48
C ALA A 154 0.95 9.96 8.50
N TYR A 155 0.12 8.93 8.64
CA TYR A 155 0.24 7.67 7.88
C TYR A 155 -1.04 7.35 7.11
N GLY A 156 -0.94 6.43 6.15
CA GLY A 156 -2.06 5.95 5.34
C GLY A 156 -1.64 4.85 4.37
N THR A 157 -2.50 4.47 3.43
CA THR A 157 -2.21 3.40 2.46
C THR A 157 -0.95 3.66 1.62
N HIS A 158 -0.64 4.94 1.35
CA HIS A 158 0.60 5.32 0.67
C HIS A 158 1.85 5.09 1.53
N SER A 159 1.74 5.13 2.86
CA SER A 159 2.85 4.80 3.77
C SER A 159 3.29 3.35 3.59
N MET A 160 2.34 2.41 3.49
CA MET A 160 2.65 1.00 3.25
C MET A 160 3.49 0.82 1.98
N ARG A 161 3.01 1.39 0.86
CA ARG A 161 3.71 1.35 -0.41
C ARG A 161 5.10 2.01 -0.36
N ARG A 162 5.23 3.12 0.38
CA ARG A 162 6.46 3.91 0.48
C ARG A 162 7.51 3.26 1.37
N THR A 163 7.11 2.50 2.37
CA THR A 163 7.98 1.97 3.42
C THR A 163 9.16 1.20 2.86
N LYS A 164 8.92 0.13 2.09
CA LYS A 164 10.02 -0.68 1.52
C LYS A 164 10.80 0.08 0.43
N ALA A 165 10.10 0.89 -0.37
CA ALA A 165 10.73 1.72 -1.39
C ALA A 165 11.75 2.71 -0.79
N ALA A 166 11.38 3.40 0.30
CA ALA A 166 12.26 4.31 1.01
C ALA A 166 13.45 3.58 1.66
N GLN A 167 13.23 2.39 2.22
CA GLN A 167 14.32 1.58 2.79
C GLN A 167 15.31 1.10 1.72
N ILE A 168 14.81 0.68 0.55
CA ILE A 168 15.68 0.28 -0.58
C ILE A 168 16.52 1.47 -1.01
N TYR A 169 15.90 2.64 -1.19
CA TYR A 169 16.63 3.85 -1.57
C TYR A 169 17.71 4.22 -0.54
N LYS A 170 17.35 4.28 0.75
CA LYS A 170 18.31 4.59 1.83
C LYS A 170 19.48 3.62 1.89
N LYS A 171 19.24 2.34 1.57
CA LYS A 171 20.29 1.32 1.61
C LYS A 171 21.20 1.32 0.37
N THR A 172 20.68 1.71 -0.79
CA THR A 172 21.36 1.49 -2.08
C THR A 172 21.64 2.75 -2.87
N GLY A 173 20.99 3.89 -2.57
CA GLY A 173 21.01 5.09 -3.40
C GLY A 173 20.42 4.91 -4.80
N ASN A 174 19.98 3.69 -5.17
CA ASN A 174 19.58 3.35 -6.54
C ASN A 174 18.15 3.78 -6.84
N LEU A 175 17.99 5.02 -7.29
CA LEU A 175 16.70 5.61 -7.64
C LEU A 175 16.03 4.89 -8.82
N ARG A 176 16.81 4.39 -9.79
CA ARG A 176 16.28 3.67 -10.94
C ARG A 176 15.65 2.33 -10.55
N ALA A 177 16.28 1.59 -9.64
CA ALA A 177 15.71 0.36 -9.10
C ALA A 177 14.36 0.63 -8.41
N VAL A 178 14.29 1.69 -7.59
CA VAL A 178 13.04 2.08 -6.92
C VAL A 178 11.97 2.49 -7.93
N GLN A 179 12.33 3.22 -8.98
CA GLN A 179 11.42 3.61 -10.05
C GLN A 179 10.77 2.37 -10.72
N LEU A 180 11.58 1.39 -11.07
CA LEU A 180 11.12 0.13 -11.67
C LEU A 180 10.17 -0.63 -10.73
N LEU A 181 10.55 -0.78 -9.46
CA LEU A 181 9.76 -1.47 -8.44
C LEU A 181 8.41 -0.80 -8.17
N LEU A 182 8.33 0.52 -8.29
CA LEU A 182 7.08 1.28 -8.16
C LEU A 182 6.26 1.32 -9.46
N GLY A 183 6.85 0.96 -10.60
CA GLY A 183 6.22 1.11 -11.91
C GLY A 183 5.95 2.57 -12.28
N HIS A 184 6.88 3.47 -11.92
CA HIS A 184 6.81 4.88 -12.31
C HIS A 184 7.44 5.07 -13.68
N THR A 185 6.77 5.84 -14.54
CA THR A 185 7.25 6.13 -15.90
C THR A 185 8.32 7.21 -15.91
N LYS A 186 8.17 8.20 -15.02
CA LYS A 186 9.07 9.34 -14.91
C LYS A 186 9.88 9.25 -13.62
N LEU A 187 11.18 9.54 -13.70
CA LEU A 187 12.08 9.52 -12.56
C LEU A 187 11.69 10.56 -11.51
N GLU A 188 11.29 11.75 -11.96
CA GLU A 188 10.82 12.85 -11.12
C GLU A 188 9.63 12.45 -10.22
N SER A 189 8.79 11.54 -10.73
CA SER A 189 7.70 10.99 -9.92
C SER A 189 8.21 10.14 -8.77
N THR A 190 9.37 9.49 -8.94
CA THR A 190 10.01 8.68 -7.89
C THR A 190 10.72 9.57 -6.88
N VAL A 191 11.44 10.59 -7.33
CA VAL A 191 12.09 11.62 -6.49
C VAL A 191 11.04 12.26 -5.58
N ARG A 192 10.00 12.82 -6.17
CA ARG A 192 8.88 13.42 -5.42
C ARG A 192 8.22 12.41 -4.49
N TYR A 193 8.03 11.18 -4.94
CA TYR A 193 7.41 10.12 -4.14
C TYR A 193 8.24 9.73 -2.92
N LEU A 194 9.57 9.70 -3.04
CA LEU A 194 10.48 9.42 -1.93
C LEU A 194 10.64 10.62 -1.00
N GLY A 195 10.34 11.84 -1.47
CA GLY A 195 10.59 13.08 -0.73
C GLY A 195 12.08 13.39 -0.64
N ILE A 196 12.81 13.13 -1.72
CA ILE A 196 14.24 13.46 -1.82
C ILE A 196 14.33 14.96 -2.04
N GLU A 197 15.03 15.63 -1.13
CA GLU A 197 15.29 17.08 -1.17
C GLU A 197 16.77 17.37 -1.40
N VAL A 198 17.09 18.63 -1.60
CA VAL A 198 18.50 19.07 -1.85
C VAL A 198 19.40 18.70 -0.67
N ASP A 199 18.87 18.77 0.56
CA ASP A 199 19.60 18.41 1.78
C ASP A 199 20.04 16.93 1.78
N ASP A 200 19.22 16.03 1.22
CA ASP A 200 19.61 14.62 1.07
C ASP A 200 20.82 14.48 0.11
N ALA A 201 20.85 15.27 -0.97
CA ALA A 201 21.96 15.27 -1.93
C ALA A 201 23.24 15.87 -1.31
N LEU A 202 23.11 16.94 -0.54
CA LEU A 202 24.23 17.54 0.18
C LEU A 202 24.83 16.57 1.20
N SER A 203 24.00 15.88 1.99
CA SER A 203 24.45 14.88 2.96
C SER A 203 25.21 13.71 2.29
N ILE A 204 24.85 13.36 1.06
CA ILE A 204 25.58 12.33 0.30
C ILE A 204 26.92 12.91 -0.20
N SER A 205 26.93 14.16 -0.67
CA SER A 205 28.14 14.82 -1.15
C SER A 205 29.18 14.98 -0.04
N GLU A 206 28.75 15.30 1.17
CA GLU A 206 29.62 15.44 2.35
C GLU A 206 30.30 14.12 2.77
N GLN A 207 29.75 12.97 2.36
CA GLN A 207 30.34 11.65 2.64
C GLN A 207 31.42 11.23 1.63
N VAL A 208 31.61 12.02 0.58
CA VAL A 208 32.64 11.76 -0.48
C VAL A 208 33.78 12.77 -0.34
N GLU A 209 34.78 12.37 0.40
CA GLU A 209 36.08 13.11 0.44
C GLU A 209 36.96 12.63 -0.73
N LEU A 210 37.59 13.57 -1.43
CA LEU A 210 38.52 13.31 -2.56
C LEU A 210 39.96 13.50 -2.09
#